data_e993dff87e7c89825bf7829562c8751b
#
_entry.id   e993dff87e7c89825bf7829562c8751b
#
_cell.length_a   1.000
_cell.length_b   1.000
_cell.length_c   1.000
_cell.angle_alpha   90.00
_cell.angle_beta   90.00
_cell.angle_gamma   90.00
#
_symmetry.space_group_name_H-M   'P 1'
#
loop_
_entity.id
_entity.type
_entity.pdbx_description
1 polymer ?
#
loop_
_entity_poly.entity_id
_entity_poly.type
_entity_poly.pdbx_seq_one_letter_code
_entity_poly.pdbx_strand_id
1 'polypeptide(L)'
;MEIRDVLAALEAEAAAGGVPIIRAAEREALIRAAAEARPRRILEIGTAIGYSALLLAERFPEAEVDTVELDEKRRARALRAVEEAGAAGRVRCLAGDAAEVIPRLTGPYDFLYLDGPKGQYLAHLRLAEPLLSDRAVIAADNVLFRGLVRAEGPVPHRYRTIVTRLRDYIAYAETHYDTEIDTAGDGLAVSRRRKDSL
;
A
#
# COMPACT_ATOMS: atom_id res chain seq x y z
N MET A 1 0.47 -8.47 -23.32
CA MET A 1 0.19 -9.67 -22.49
C MET A 1 -0.99 -9.37 -21.58
N GLU A 2 -1.69 -10.39 -21.10
CA GLU A 2 -2.67 -10.16 -20.02
C GLU A 2 -1.97 -9.79 -18.72
N ILE A 3 -2.63 -9.03 -17.85
CA ILE A 3 -2.05 -8.62 -16.56
C ILE A 3 -1.58 -9.85 -15.75
N ARG A 4 -2.31 -10.96 -15.81
CA ARG A 4 -1.97 -12.21 -15.10
C ARG A 4 -0.63 -12.81 -15.54
N ASP A 5 -0.30 -12.73 -16.81
CA ASP A 5 0.97 -13.25 -17.33
C ASP A 5 2.13 -12.41 -16.81
N VAL A 6 1.95 -11.08 -16.73
CA VAL A 6 2.95 -10.16 -16.19
C VAL A 6 3.12 -10.36 -14.67
N LEU A 7 2.02 -10.55 -13.93
CA LEU A 7 2.09 -10.88 -12.49
C LEU A 7 2.88 -12.16 -12.25
N ALA A 8 2.64 -13.23 -13.02
CA ALA A 8 3.40 -14.47 -12.92
C ALA A 8 4.90 -14.27 -13.22
N ALA A 9 5.23 -13.44 -14.20
CA ALA A 9 6.63 -13.10 -14.51
C ALA A 9 7.30 -12.32 -13.36
N LEU A 10 6.60 -11.36 -12.74
CA LEU A 10 7.09 -10.62 -11.58
C LEU A 10 7.27 -11.52 -10.34
N GLU A 11 6.39 -12.50 -10.15
CA GLU A 11 6.54 -13.52 -9.09
C GLU A 11 7.81 -14.36 -9.29
N ALA A 12 8.06 -14.80 -10.52
CA ALA A 12 9.27 -15.53 -10.87
C ALA A 12 10.55 -14.70 -10.69
N GLU A 13 10.50 -13.41 -11.06
CA GLU A 13 11.60 -12.45 -10.85
C GLU A 13 11.90 -12.27 -9.35
N ALA A 14 10.87 -12.09 -8.52
CA ALA A 14 11.01 -11.98 -7.07
C ALA A 14 11.60 -13.26 -6.44
N ALA A 15 11.12 -14.43 -6.87
CA ALA A 15 11.61 -15.73 -6.39
C ALA A 15 13.08 -15.98 -6.77
N ALA A 16 13.56 -15.46 -7.90
CA ALA A 16 14.95 -15.54 -8.33
C ALA A 16 15.90 -14.61 -7.55
N GLY A 17 15.44 -13.95 -6.49
CA GLY A 17 16.24 -13.06 -5.65
C GLY A 17 16.16 -11.59 -6.05
N GLY A 18 15.12 -11.22 -6.77
CA GLY A 18 14.79 -9.85 -7.11
C GLY A 18 14.20 -9.03 -5.93
N VAL A 19 13.44 -8.01 -6.26
CA VAL A 19 12.76 -7.18 -5.26
C VAL A 19 11.64 -7.98 -4.59
N PRO A 20 11.53 -7.99 -3.25
CA PRO A 20 10.43 -8.65 -2.57
C PRO A 20 9.06 -8.11 -3.00
N ILE A 21 8.10 -9.00 -3.16
CA ILE A 21 6.69 -8.68 -3.42
C ILE A 21 5.82 -9.22 -2.29
N ILE A 22 4.59 -8.75 -2.21
CA ILE A 22 3.58 -9.23 -1.25
C ILE A 22 3.39 -10.75 -1.36
N ARG A 23 3.39 -11.45 -0.23
CA ARG A 23 3.24 -12.91 -0.17
C ARG A 23 1.77 -13.32 -0.39
N ALA A 24 1.54 -14.59 -0.75
CA ALA A 24 0.21 -15.08 -1.09
C ALA A 24 -0.87 -14.83 -0.01
N ALA A 25 -0.55 -15.09 1.26
CA ALA A 25 -1.49 -14.87 2.36
C ALA A 25 -1.84 -13.39 2.58
N GLU A 26 -0.83 -12.51 2.48
CA GLU A 26 -0.98 -11.05 2.59
C GLU A 26 -1.74 -10.49 1.39
N ARG A 27 -1.54 -11.05 0.20
CA ARG A 27 -2.22 -10.69 -1.05
C ARG A 27 -3.76 -10.85 -0.94
N GLU A 28 -4.23 -11.95 -0.39
CA GLU A 28 -5.65 -12.19 -0.17
C GLU A 28 -6.25 -11.19 0.84
N ALA A 29 -5.52 -10.85 1.89
CA ALA A 29 -5.93 -9.83 2.86
C ALA A 29 -6.04 -8.44 2.22
N LEU A 30 -5.05 -8.05 1.40
CA LEU A 30 -5.07 -6.80 0.64
C LEU A 30 -6.27 -6.72 -0.30
N ILE A 31 -6.54 -7.78 -1.06
CA ILE A 31 -7.67 -7.83 -2.00
C ILE A 31 -9.01 -7.72 -1.25
N ARG A 32 -9.16 -8.42 -0.11
CA ARG A 32 -10.38 -8.31 0.72
C ARG A 32 -10.58 -6.88 1.21
N ALA A 33 -9.53 -6.25 1.75
CA ALA A 33 -9.59 -4.86 2.21
C ALA A 33 -9.97 -3.89 1.08
N ALA A 34 -9.37 -4.03 -0.10
CA ALA A 34 -9.69 -3.19 -1.25
C ALA A 34 -11.13 -3.42 -1.75
N ALA A 35 -11.63 -4.65 -1.72
CA ALA A 35 -12.99 -4.99 -2.17
C ALA A 35 -14.08 -4.31 -1.32
N GLU A 36 -13.82 -4.05 -0.04
CA GLU A 36 -14.75 -3.31 0.83
C GLU A 36 -14.99 -1.88 0.34
N ALA A 37 -13.96 -1.23 -0.16
CA ALA A 37 -14.03 0.12 -0.72
C ALA A 37 -14.76 0.18 -2.07
N ARG A 38 -14.86 -0.94 -2.82
CA ARG A 38 -15.34 -0.96 -4.22
C ARG A 38 -14.66 0.16 -5.03
N PRO A 39 -13.33 0.15 -5.13
CA PRO A 39 -12.58 1.33 -5.52
C PRO A 39 -12.78 1.67 -7.00
N ARG A 40 -12.92 2.96 -7.26
CA ARG A 40 -12.78 3.57 -8.59
C ARG A 40 -11.41 4.23 -8.73
N ARG A 41 -10.83 4.68 -7.62
CA ARG A 41 -9.49 5.25 -7.59
C ARG A 41 -8.71 4.72 -6.40
N ILE A 42 -7.50 4.26 -6.68
CA ILE A 42 -6.58 3.67 -5.72
C ILE A 42 -5.31 4.54 -5.66
N LEU A 43 -4.84 4.84 -4.46
CA LEU A 43 -3.53 5.42 -4.22
C LEU A 43 -2.65 4.40 -3.50
N GLU A 44 -1.50 4.11 -4.08
CA GLU A 44 -0.49 3.24 -3.48
C GLU A 44 0.79 4.02 -3.20
N ILE A 45 1.38 3.82 -2.04
CA ILE A 45 2.68 4.36 -1.66
C ILE A 45 3.68 3.22 -1.53
N GLY A 46 4.63 3.15 -2.47
CA GLY A 46 5.61 2.07 -2.59
C GLY A 46 5.30 1.14 -3.75
N THR A 47 5.57 1.60 -4.98
CA THR A 47 5.33 0.82 -6.22
C THR A 47 6.24 -0.40 -6.32
N ALA A 48 7.48 -0.29 -5.86
CA ALA A 48 8.53 -1.28 -6.10
C ALA A 48 8.63 -1.64 -7.61
N ILE A 49 8.40 -2.90 -7.97
CA ILE A 49 8.43 -3.37 -9.37
C ILE A 49 7.03 -3.37 -10.03
N GLY A 50 6.01 -2.84 -9.35
CA GLY A 50 4.66 -2.67 -9.89
C GLY A 50 3.71 -3.84 -9.63
N TYR A 51 4.10 -4.82 -8.81
CA TYR A 51 3.31 -6.03 -8.59
C TYR A 51 1.95 -5.75 -7.96
N SER A 52 1.90 -5.07 -6.81
CA SER A 52 0.67 -4.74 -6.09
C SER A 52 -0.24 -3.81 -6.88
N ALA A 53 0.32 -2.81 -7.57
CA ALA A 53 -0.44 -1.92 -8.45
C ALA A 53 -1.14 -2.70 -9.59
N LEU A 54 -0.43 -3.62 -10.24
CA LEU A 54 -0.99 -4.47 -11.29
C LEU A 54 -1.99 -5.48 -10.74
N LEU A 55 -1.75 -6.05 -9.57
CA LEU A 55 -2.68 -6.94 -8.89
C LEU A 55 -4.01 -6.23 -8.59
N LEU A 56 -3.96 -5.02 -8.06
CA LEU A 56 -5.14 -4.20 -7.79
C LEU A 56 -5.86 -3.83 -9.09
N ALA A 57 -5.13 -3.46 -10.14
CA ALA A 57 -5.70 -3.17 -11.46
C ALA A 57 -6.37 -4.40 -12.13
N GLU A 58 -5.84 -5.60 -11.90
CA GLU A 58 -6.43 -6.86 -12.38
C GLU A 58 -7.72 -7.19 -11.64
N ARG A 59 -7.72 -7.04 -10.32
CA ARG A 59 -8.87 -7.39 -9.47
C ARG A 59 -10.00 -6.37 -9.54
N PHE A 60 -9.68 -5.12 -9.83
CA PHE A 60 -10.63 -4.01 -9.94
C PHE A 60 -10.50 -3.35 -11.33
N PRO A 61 -11.07 -3.95 -12.38
CA PRO A 61 -10.87 -3.52 -13.77
C PRO A 61 -11.41 -2.11 -14.06
N GLU A 62 -12.34 -1.62 -13.25
CA GLU A 62 -12.90 -0.27 -13.35
C GLU A 62 -12.10 0.79 -12.56
N ALA A 63 -11.05 0.37 -11.82
CA ALA A 63 -10.28 1.28 -11.00
C ALA A 63 -9.07 1.87 -11.76
N GLU A 64 -8.80 3.14 -11.49
CA GLU A 64 -7.52 3.78 -11.79
C GLU A 64 -6.59 3.65 -10.59
N VAL A 65 -5.31 3.39 -10.83
CA VAL A 65 -4.29 3.22 -9.80
C VAL A 65 -3.20 4.27 -9.98
N ASP A 66 -3.03 5.12 -8.99
CA ASP A 66 -1.87 5.98 -8.84
C ASP A 66 -0.91 5.32 -7.84
N THR A 67 0.32 5.06 -8.25
CA THR A 67 1.34 4.45 -7.40
C THR A 67 2.61 5.29 -7.39
N VAL A 68 3.20 5.50 -6.21
CA VAL A 68 4.33 6.41 -6.00
C VAL A 68 5.58 5.64 -5.64
N GLU A 69 6.69 5.88 -6.37
CA GLU A 69 8.00 5.26 -6.12
C GLU A 69 9.11 6.30 -6.13
N LEU A 70 9.93 6.24 -5.09
CA LEU A 70 11.10 7.11 -4.92
C LEU A 70 12.30 6.62 -5.75
N ASP A 71 12.50 5.30 -5.81
CA ASP A 71 13.63 4.68 -6.51
C ASP A 71 13.36 4.62 -8.01
N GLU A 72 14.16 5.38 -8.78
CA GLU A 72 13.99 5.49 -10.24
C GLU A 72 14.17 4.15 -10.97
N LYS A 73 15.03 3.26 -10.47
CA LYS A 73 15.25 1.94 -11.12
C LYS A 73 14.04 1.04 -10.92
N ARG A 74 13.49 1.03 -9.68
CA ARG A 74 12.25 0.29 -9.37
C ARG A 74 11.09 0.84 -10.18
N ARG A 75 10.92 2.16 -10.20
CA ARG A 75 9.90 2.82 -11.00
C ARG A 75 10.02 2.47 -12.49
N ALA A 76 11.21 2.54 -13.05
CA ALA A 76 11.44 2.16 -14.45
C ALA A 76 11.09 0.68 -14.73
N ARG A 77 11.33 -0.23 -13.76
CA ARG A 77 10.88 -1.62 -13.86
C ARG A 77 9.36 -1.74 -13.82
N ALA A 78 8.71 -0.99 -12.90
CA ALA A 78 7.25 -0.97 -12.78
C ALA A 78 6.59 -0.42 -14.06
N LEU A 79 7.11 0.66 -14.63
CA LEU A 79 6.61 1.21 -15.89
C LEU A 79 6.63 0.17 -17.01
N ARG A 80 7.73 -0.58 -17.17
CA ARG A 80 7.79 -1.66 -18.16
C ARG A 80 6.73 -2.74 -17.90
N ALA A 81 6.55 -3.14 -16.62
CA ALA A 81 5.52 -4.12 -16.28
C ALA A 81 4.11 -3.62 -16.62
N VAL A 82 3.82 -2.35 -16.35
CA VAL A 82 2.53 -1.71 -16.68
C VAL A 82 2.30 -1.64 -18.20
N GLU A 83 3.34 -1.32 -18.96
CA GLU A 83 3.28 -1.32 -20.45
C GLU A 83 3.07 -2.74 -21.00
N GLU A 84 3.85 -3.73 -20.53
CA GLU A 84 3.74 -5.14 -20.92
C GLU A 84 2.34 -5.70 -20.62
N ALA A 85 1.73 -5.27 -19.53
CA ALA A 85 0.38 -5.64 -19.12
C ALA A 85 -0.74 -4.89 -19.87
N GLY A 86 -0.39 -3.94 -20.74
CA GLY A 86 -1.39 -3.08 -21.40
C GLY A 86 -2.19 -2.20 -20.43
N ALA A 87 -1.66 -1.96 -19.22
CA ALA A 87 -2.36 -1.27 -18.14
C ALA A 87 -2.05 0.25 -18.07
N ALA A 88 -1.24 0.80 -18.96
CA ALA A 88 -0.79 2.20 -18.95
C ALA A 88 -1.92 3.24 -18.99
N GLY A 89 -3.10 2.88 -19.49
CA GLY A 89 -4.29 3.74 -19.45
C GLY A 89 -4.96 3.85 -18.07
N ARG A 90 -4.61 2.98 -17.12
CA ARG A 90 -5.25 2.91 -15.79
C ARG A 90 -4.27 2.91 -14.62
N VAL A 91 -3.01 2.57 -14.84
CA VAL A 91 -1.96 2.53 -13.80
C VAL A 91 -0.91 3.59 -14.09
N ARG A 92 -0.76 4.58 -13.21
CA ARG A 92 0.21 5.66 -13.32
C ARG A 92 1.30 5.50 -12.26
N CYS A 93 2.54 5.27 -12.70
CA CYS A 93 3.70 5.18 -11.81
C CYS A 93 4.35 6.57 -11.64
N LEU A 94 4.07 7.23 -10.53
CA LEU A 94 4.52 8.56 -10.20
C LEU A 94 5.92 8.52 -9.57
N ALA A 95 6.80 9.42 -10.01
CA ALA A 95 8.17 9.53 -9.50
C ALA A 95 8.24 10.48 -8.31
N GLY A 96 8.98 10.13 -7.30
CA GLY A 96 9.38 11.04 -6.22
C GLY A 96 9.06 10.57 -4.82
N ASP A 97 9.40 11.43 -3.86
CA ASP A 97 9.02 11.22 -2.45
C ASP A 97 7.51 11.37 -2.30
N ALA A 98 6.88 10.42 -1.64
CA ALA A 98 5.44 10.44 -1.41
C ALA A 98 5.00 11.70 -0.65
N ALA A 99 5.82 12.22 0.27
CA ALA A 99 5.52 13.45 0.99
C ALA A 99 5.45 14.69 0.06
N GLU A 100 6.13 14.66 -1.08
CA GLU A 100 6.07 15.73 -2.09
C GLU A 100 5.03 15.47 -3.17
N VAL A 101 4.76 14.19 -3.49
CA VAL A 101 3.85 13.80 -4.56
C VAL A 101 2.40 13.89 -4.09
N ILE A 102 2.06 13.33 -2.91
CA ILE A 102 0.67 13.29 -2.39
C ILE A 102 -0.01 14.67 -2.42
N PRO A 103 0.61 15.79 -1.96
CA PRO A 103 -0.04 17.09 -1.95
C PRO A 103 -0.38 17.65 -3.34
N ARG A 104 0.19 17.08 -4.41
CA ARG A 104 -0.05 17.51 -5.81
C ARG A 104 -1.13 16.68 -6.49
N LEU A 105 -1.61 15.63 -5.82
CA LEU A 105 -2.66 14.75 -6.36
C LEU A 105 -4.04 15.37 -6.15
N THR A 106 -4.97 14.91 -6.97
CA THR A 106 -6.39 15.29 -6.86
C THR A 106 -7.21 14.04 -6.53
N GLY A 107 -7.92 14.05 -5.40
CA GLY A 107 -8.85 12.99 -5.01
C GLY A 107 -10.18 13.04 -5.76
N PRO A 108 -11.22 12.31 -5.31
CA PRO A 108 -11.13 11.41 -4.17
C PRO A 108 -10.55 10.04 -4.52
N TYR A 109 -9.83 9.43 -3.58
CA TYR A 109 -9.41 8.04 -3.62
C TYR A 109 -10.28 7.19 -2.70
N ASP A 110 -10.68 6.00 -3.18
CA ASP A 110 -11.52 5.08 -2.41
C ASP A 110 -10.68 4.06 -1.62
N PHE A 111 -9.44 3.84 -2.05
CA PHE A 111 -8.52 2.92 -1.39
C PHE A 111 -7.12 3.54 -1.32
N LEU A 112 -6.52 3.52 -0.12
CA LEU A 112 -5.13 3.90 0.11
C LEU A 112 -4.35 2.68 0.57
N TYR A 113 -3.27 2.35 -0.14
CA TYR A 113 -2.35 1.28 0.24
C TYR A 113 -0.98 1.84 0.62
N LEU A 114 -0.57 1.62 1.86
CA LEU A 114 0.72 2.04 2.40
C LEU A 114 1.67 0.83 2.47
N ASP A 115 2.60 0.74 1.54
CA ASP A 115 3.67 -0.28 1.49
C ASP A 115 5.05 0.34 1.21
N GLY A 116 5.22 1.59 1.58
CA GLY A 116 6.47 2.33 1.48
C GLY A 116 7.32 2.25 2.76
N PRO A 117 8.11 3.30 3.05
CA PRO A 117 8.93 3.38 4.25
C PRO A 117 8.07 3.38 5.53
N LYS A 118 8.18 2.32 6.32
CA LYS A 118 7.33 2.07 7.50
C LYS A 118 7.35 3.22 8.53
N GLY A 119 8.48 3.92 8.63
CA GLY A 119 8.61 5.08 9.52
C GLY A 119 7.83 6.33 9.08
N GLN A 120 7.25 6.33 7.89
CA GLN A 120 6.54 7.49 7.30
C GLN A 120 5.03 7.25 7.16
N TYR A 121 4.50 6.11 7.54
CA TYR A 121 3.09 5.75 7.36
C TYR A 121 2.12 6.79 7.91
N LEU A 122 2.34 7.28 9.14
CA LEU A 122 1.47 8.31 9.72
C LEU A 122 1.54 9.64 8.94
N ALA A 123 2.73 10.03 8.51
CA ALA A 123 2.89 11.25 7.71
C ALA A 123 2.18 11.12 6.35
N HIS A 124 2.37 10.00 5.66
CA HIS A 124 1.71 9.74 4.37
C HIS A 124 0.18 9.66 4.52
N LEU A 125 -0.32 8.99 5.58
CA LEU A 125 -1.75 8.94 5.85
C LEU A 125 -2.33 10.36 6.01
N ARG A 126 -1.72 11.19 6.87
CA ARG A 126 -2.20 12.56 7.11
C ARG A 126 -2.20 13.43 5.85
N LEU A 127 -1.22 13.27 4.97
CA LEU A 127 -1.17 13.96 3.69
C LEU A 127 -2.26 13.47 2.72
N ALA A 128 -2.59 12.17 2.78
CA ALA A 128 -3.59 11.57 1.91
C ALA A 128 -5.03 11.78 2.40
N GLU A 129 -5.27 11.97 3.72
CA GLU A 129 -6.61 12.10 4.31
C GLU A 129 -7.53 13.10 3.59
N PRO A 130 -7.08 14.31 3.18
CA PRO A 130 -7.93 15.25 2.43
C PRO A 130 -8.32 14.75 1.03
N LEU A 131 -7.61 13.74 0.52
CA LEU A 131 -7.82 13.16 -0.81
C LEU A 131 -8.67 11.88 -0.76
N LEU A 132 -9.08 11.42 0.43
CA LEU A 132 -9.84 10.18 0.59
C LEU A 132 -11.33 10.44 0.51
N SER A 133 -12.07 9.55 -0.18
CA SER A 133 -13.53 9.58 -0.19
C SER A 133 -14.12 9.21 1.18
N ASP A 134 -15.39 9.51 1.41
CA ASP A 134 -16.08 9.20 2.68
C ASP A 134 -16.17 7.68 2.95
N ARG A 135 -16.09 6.87 1.92
CA ARG A 135 -16.10 5.40 2.01
C ARG A 135 -14.72 4.76 1.91
N ALA A 136 -13.66 5.58 1.92
CA ALA A 136 -12.31 5.09 1.71
C ALA A 136 -11.91 4.06 2.77
N VAL A 137 -11.20 3.04 2.31
CA VAL A 137 -10.51 2.05 3.15
C VAL A 137 -9.00 2.26 3.00
N ILE A 138 -8.30 2.21 4.13
CA ILE A 138 -6.85 2.38 4.20
C ILE A 138 -6.26 1.04 4.61
N ALA A 139 -5.29 0.55 3.87
CA ALA A 139 -4.51 -0.64 4.19
C ALA A 139 -3.04 -0.25 4.37
N ALA A 140 -2.41 -0.72 5.45
CA ALA A 140 -0.99 -0.51 5.69
C ALA A 140 -0.30 -1.85 5.98
N ASP A 141 0.71 -2.16 5.18
CA ASP A 141 1.37 -3.47 5.23
C ASP A 141 2.51 -3.53 6.24
N ASN A 142 2.76 -4.74 6.74
CA ASN A 142 3.83 -5.09 7.69
C ASN A 142 3.84 -4.24 8.98
N VAL A 143 2.67 -3.85 9.48
CA VAL A 143 2.56 -2.99 10.66
C VAL A 143 3.02 -3.66 11.96
N LEU A 144 3.12 -4.99 12.00
CA LEU A 144 3.63 -5.72 13.16
C LEU A 144 5.15 -5.82 13.20
N PHE A 145 5.80 -5.59 12.08
CA PHE A 145 7.26 -5.52 11.94
C PHE A 145 7.98 -6.65 12.70
N ARG A 146 7.84 -7.87 12.18
CA ARG A 146 8.41 -9.09 12.81
C ARG A 146 7.91 -9.34 14.23
N GLY A 147 6.69 -8.91 14.53
CA GLY A 147 6.11 -9.00 15.88
C GLY A 147 6.63 -7.97 16.88
N LEU A 148 7.66 -7.18 16.53
CA LEU A 148 8.30 -6.24 17.46
C LEU A 148 7.39 -5.09 17.90
N VAL A 149 6.39 -4.74 17.12
CA VAL A 149 5.44 -3.66 17.47
C VAL A 149 4.59 -4.04 18.68
N ARG A 150 4.19 -5.32 18.77
CA ARG A 150 3.40 -5.87 19.91
C ARG A 150 4.25 -6.53 21.00
N ALA A 151 5.57 -6.60 20.82
CA ALA A 151 6.45 -7.21 21.82
C ALA A 151 6.47 -6.39 23.13
N GLU A 152 6.35 -7.08 24.27
CA GLU A 152 6.44 -6.50 25.61
C GLU A 152 7.89 -6.27 26.06
N GLY A 153 8.85 -6.89 25.39
CA GLY A 153 10.27 -6.80 25.72
C GLY A 153 11.01 -5.64 25.05
N PRO A 154 12.30 -5.48 25.34
CA PRO A 154 13.11 -4.41 24.78
C PRO A 154 13.29 -4.59 23.25
N VAL A 155 12.99 -3.55 22.51
CA VAL A 155 13.20 -3.51 21.04
C VAL A 155 14.69 -3.32 20.75
N PRO A 156 15.32 -4.13 19.87
CA PRO A 156 16.71 -3.94 19.46
C PRO A 156 16.97 -2.49 18.99
N HIS A 157 18.10 -1.92 19.36
CA HIS A 157 18.41 -0.50 19.12
C HIS A 157 18.16 -0.07 17.65
N ARG A 158 18.62 -0.88 16.69
CA ARG A 158 18.48 -0.62 15.25
C ARG A 158 17.03 -0.53 14.75
N TYR A 159 16.05 -1.04 15.51
CA TYR A 159 14.63 -1.06 15.13
C TYR A 159 13.77 -0.12 15.95
N ARG A 160 14.31 0.53 17.00
CA ARG A 160 13.52 1.36 17.92
C ARG A 160 12.72 2.43 17.20
N THR A 161 13.37 3.19 16.33
CA THR A 161 12.70 4.27 15.60
C THR A 161 11.55 3.78 14.75
N ILE A 162 11.76 2.71 13.97
CA ILE A 162 10.70 2.19 13.09
C ILE A 162 9.54 1.60 13.89
N VAL A 163 9.82 0.88 14.98
CA VAL A 163 8.79 0.32 15.86
C VAL A 163 7.98 1.43 16.53
N THR A 164 8.64 2.48 17.04
CA THR A 164 7.95 3.65 17.60
C THR A 164 7.04 4.30 16.57
N ARG A 165 7.52 4.54 15.37
CA ARG A 165 6.72 5.16 14.29
C ARG A 165 5.52 4.31 13.87
N LEU A 166 5.67 2.99 13.83
CA LEU A 166 4.54 2.09 13.56
C LEU A 166 3.53 2.07 14.71
N ARG A 167 3.98 2.12 15.96
CA ARG A 167 3.09 2.28 17.14
C ARG A 167 2.32 3.59 17.08
N ASP A 168 2.98 4.70 16.70
CA ASP A 168 2.34 6.01 16.52
C ASP A 168 1.28 5.94 15.41
N TYR A 169 1.58 5.26 14.28
CA TYR A 169 0.63 5.04 13.19
C TYR A 169 -0.60 4.24 13.65
N ILE A 170 -0.39 3.10 14.32
CA ILE A 170 -1.48 2.24 14.81
C ILE A 170 -2.35 3.00 15.81
N ALA A 171 -1.75 3.69 16.78
CA ALA A 171 -2.48 4.47 17.79
C ALA A 171 -3.33 5.58 17.13
N TYR A 172 -2.77 6.25 16.12
CA TYR A 172 -3.52 7.23 15.33
C TYR A 172 -4.69 6.59 14.58
N ALA A 173 -4.42 5.49 13.87
CA ALA A 173 -5.44 4.78 13.10
C ALA A 173 -6.57 4.25 14.00
N GLU A 174 -6.26 3.62 15.13
CA GLU A 174 -7.25 3.15 16.11
C GLU A 174 -8.05 4.29 16.75
N THR A 175 -7.47 5.49 16.89
CA THR A 175 -8.16 6.67 17.43
C THR A 175 -9.14 7.30 16.44
N HIS A 176 -8.76 7.39 15.16
CA HIS A 176 -9.50 8.16 14.16
C HIS A 176 -10.36 7.31 13.22
N TYR A 177 -10.09 6.01 13.15
CA TYR A 177 -10.75 5.06 12.26
C TYR A 177 -11.24 3.83 13.03
N ASP A 178 -12.12 3.06 12.40
CA ASP A 178 -12.40 1.68 12.78
C ASP A 178 -11.31 0.81 12.16
N THR A 179 -10.35 0.37 12.99
CA THR A 179 -9.11 -0.26 12.55
C THR A 179 -9.00 -1.69 13.07
N GLU A 180 -8.76 -2.62 12.17
CA GLU A 180 -8.44 -4.02 12.45
C GLU A 180 -7.06 -4.36 11.89
N ILE A 181 -6.34 -5.28 12.55
CA ILE A 181 -5.07 -5.79 12.05
C ILE A 181 -5.25 -7.27 11.70
N ASP A 182 -5.30 -7.56 10.40
CA ASP A 182 -5.17 -8.94 9.89
C ASP A 182 -3.74 -9.42 10.15
N THR A 183 -3.61 -10.52 10.88
CA THR A 183 -2.32 -11.06 11.29
C THR A 183 -1.69 -11.99 10.26
N ALA A 184 -2.24 -12.07 9.04
CA ALA A 184 -1.58 -12.73 7.94
C ALA A 184 -0.22 -12.07 7.67
N GLY A 185 0.84 -12.87 7.57
CA GLY A 185 2.19 -12.39 7.36
C GLY A 185 2.72 -11.50 8.50
N ASP A 186 3.14 -10.29 8.16
CA ASP A 186 3.69 -9.30 9.12
C ASP A 186 2.67 -8.21 9.52
N GLY A 187 1.39 -8.51 9.32
CA GLY A 187 0.24 -7.71 9.73
C GLY A 187 -0.18 -6.64 8.73
N LEU A 188 -1.44 -6.71 8.29
CA LEU A 188 -2.09 -5.68 7.48
C LEU A 188 -3.08 -4.91 8.36
N ALA A 189 -2.82 -3.64 8.63
CA ALA A 189 -3.80 -2.77 9.28
C ALA A 189 -4.82 -2.30 8.24
N VAL A 190 -6.11 -2.54 8.50
CA VAL A 190 -7.23 -2.11 7.66
C VAL A 190 -8.07 -1.14 8.45
N SER A 191 -8.14 0.09 7.99
CA SER A 191 -8.80 1.21 8.66
C SER A 191 -9.95 1.76 7.81
N ARG A 192 -11.11 1.95 8.44
CA ARG A 192 -12.34 2.45 7.81
C ARG A 192 -12.80 3.72 8.50
N ARG A 193 -13.40 4.67 7.78
CA ARG A 193 -14.00 5.84 8.43
C ARG A 193 -15.09 5.38 9.40
N ARG A 194 -15.14 5.99 10.58
CA ARG A 194 -16.21 5.74 11.56
C ARG A 194 -17.53 6.29 11.04
N LYS A 195 -18.60 5.52 11.19
CA LYS A 195 -19.94 5.89 10.70
C LYS A 195 -20.59 7.06 11.47
N ASP A 196 -20.05 7.41 12.64
CA ASP A 196 -20.62 8.41 13.56
C ASP A 196 -19.92 9.79 13.48
N SER A 197 -19.15 10.03 12.42
CA SER A 197 -18.39 11.28 12.22
C SER A 197 -19.07 12.23 11.23
N LEU A 198 -20.43 12.22 11.18
CA LEU A 198 -21.25 13.19 10.46
C LEU A 198 -22.02 14.08 11.45
#